data_482e7434aa0e9fe2fe68ee9d096a4131
#
_entry.id   482e7434aa0e9fe2fe68ee9d096a4131
#
_cell.length_a   1.000
_cell.length_b   1.000
_cell.length_c   1.000
_cell.angle_alpha   90.00
_cell.angle_beta   90.00
_cell.angle_gamma   90.00
#
_symmetry.space_group_name_H-M   'P 1'
#
loop_
_entity.id
_entity.type
_entity.pdbx_description
1 polymer ?
#
loop_
_entity_poly.entity_id
_entity_poly.type
_entity_poly.pdbx_seq_one_letter_code
_entity_poly.pdbx_strand_id
1 'polypeptide(L)'
;MESDQRRGPGRSEKARLAILTATARQFAAAGYDSLTMEGIAAEAKVGKQTIYRWWPTRTALVADALAEGLIMPDWFVPADSGDLRADLLEWVRNVVDFIREPGHDDLLRSLVVAAAEDEAVALRLNERLGVLQLLGERMQRAVDAGDLHIQPVEDLVEALLGAVVVRTLRRQPLDDGFAARLVATLLGPVPRAVEA
;
A
#
# COMPACT_ATOMS: atom_id res chain seq x y z
N MET A 1 35.87 -32.81 -13.92
CA MET A 1 35.99 -31.82 -12.85
C MET A 1 35.65 -30.47 -13.47
N GLU A 2 34.39 -30.12 -13.43
CA GLU A 2 33.88 -28.84 -13.99
C GLU A 2 33.30 -28.00 -12.87
N SER A 3 33.82 -26.80 -12.82
CA SER A 3 33.66 -25.81 -11.77
C SER A 3 32.22 -25.35 -11.67
N ASP A 4 31.57 -25.70 -10.59
CA ASP A 4 30.37 -25.04 -10.06
C ASP A 4 30.70 -23.57 -9.71
N GLN A 5 30.54 -22.67 -10.68
CA GLN A 5 30.69 -21.24 -10.48
C GLN A 5 29.52 -20.76 -9.60
N ARG A 6 29.76 -20.68 -8.31
CA ARG A 6 28.95 -19.99 -7.29
C ARG A 6 28.51 -18.64 -7.84
N ARG A 7 27.23 -18.53 -8.20
CA ARG A 7 26.56 -17.26 -8.49
C ARG A 7 26.59 -16.43 -7.22
N GLY A 8 27.49 -15.44 -7.15
CA GLY A 8 27.70 -14.61 -5.95
C GLY A 8 26.44 -13.80 -5.58
N PRO A 9 26.28 -13.41 -4.28
CA PRO A 9 25.13 -12.68 -3.74
C PRO A 9 24.75 -11.43 -4.53
N GLY A 10 25.70 -10.67 -5.06
CA GLY A 10 25.45 -9.43 -5.80
C GLY A 10 24.78 -9.61 -7.17
N ARG A 11 24.98 -10.76 -7.84
CA ARG A 11 24.32 -11.03 -9.14
C ARG A 11 22.85 -11.41 -8.95
N SER A 12 22.54 -12.06 -7.84
CA SER A 12 21.17 -12.43 -7.44
C SER A 12 20.37 -11.19 -7.07
N GLU A 13 20.93 -10.28 -6.27
CA GLU A 13 20.24 -9.06 -5.85
C GLU A 13 20.05 -8.06 -7.01
N LYS A 14 21.02 -7.94 -7.90
CA LYS A 14 20.86 -7.13 -9.13
C LYS A 14 19.71 -7.63 -10.00
N ALA A 15 19.57 -8.95 -10.14
CA ALA A 15 18.47 -9.53 -10.89
C ALA A 15 17.13 -9.31 -10.18
N ARG A 16 17.08 -9.44 -8.85
CA ARG A 16 15.88 -9.14 -8.03
C ARG A 16 15.42 -7.70 -8.27
N LEU A 17 16.31 -6.73 -8.10
CA LEU A 17 15.96 -5.32 -8.26
C LEU A 17 15.53 -4.99 -9.70
N ALA A 18 16.15 -5.59 -10.72
CA ALA A 18 15.74 -5.42 -12.11
C ALA A 18 14.32 -5.94 -12.36
N ILE A 19 13.93 -7.07 -11.76
CA ILE A 19 12.58 -7.64 -11.86
C ILE A 19 11.57 -6.72 -11.17
N LEU A 20 11.86 -6.26 -9.96
CA LEU A 20 10.97 -5.35 -9.21
C LEU A 20 10.79 -4.01 -9.94
N THR A 21 11.88 -3.46 -10.50
CA THR A 21 11.81 -2.21 -11.29
C THR A 21 10.98 -2.39 -12.57
N ALA A 22 11.14 -3.52 -13.28
CA ALA A 22 10.31 -3.82 -14.46
C ALA A 22 8.84 -3.97 -14.08
N THR A 23 8.55 -4.62 -12.95
CA THR A 23 7.20 -4.75 -12.40
C THR A 23 6.58 -3.37 -12.13
N ALA A 24 7.30 -2.48 -11.45
CA ALA A 24 6.84 -1.14 -11.15
C ALA A 24 6.54 -0.32 -12.41
N ARG A 25 7.41 -0.40 -13.43
CA ARG A 25 7.20 0.30 -14.71
C ARG A 25 5.96 -0.19 -15.45
N GLN A 26 5.78 -1.52 -15.56
CA GLN A 26 4.60 -2.08 -16.23
C GLN A 26 3.33 -1.79 -15.46
N PHE A 27 3.39 -1.83 -14.12
CA PHE A 27 2.28 -1.43 -13.27
C PHE A 27 1.87 0.03 -13.54
N ALA A 28 2.81 0.95 -13.54
CA ALA A 28 2.55 2.37 -13.80
C ALA A 28 2.03 2.63 -15.22
N ALA A 29 2.47 1.82 -16.21
CA ALA A 29 2.09 2.02 -17.61
C ALA A 29 0.70 1.43 -17.94
N ALA A 30 0.31 0.30 -17.34
CA ALA A 30 -0.84 -0.47 -17.81
C ALA A 30 -1.71 -1.07 -16.69
N GLY A 31 -1.42 -0.77 -15.43
CA GLY A 31 -2.14 -1.26 -14.25
C GLY A 31 -1.87 -2.73 -13.93
N TYR A 32 -2.46 -3.21 -12.82
CA TYR A 32 -2.25 -4.56 -12.31
C TYR A 32 -2.72 -5.67 -13.26
N ASP A 33 -3.88 -5.50 -13.89
CA ASP A 33 -4.49 -6.54 -14.73
C ASP A 33 -3.69 -6.86 -15.99
N SER A 34 -2.97 -5.87 -16.51
CA SER A 34 -2.13 -6.02 -17.71
C SER A 34 -0.75 -6.62 -17.41
N LEU A 35 -0.35 -6.75 -16.14
CA LEU A 35 0.91 -7.33 -15.75
C LEU A 35 0.97 -8.82 -16.10
N THR A 36 2.05 -9.24 -16.76
CA THR A 36 2.34 -10.65 -17.02
C THR A 36 3.75 -11.01 -16.59
N MET A 37 3.92 -12.21 -16.05
CA MET A 37 5.25 -12.71 -15.65
C MET A 37 6.21 -12.79 -16.85
N GLU A 38 5.67 -13.02 -18.03
CA GLU A 38 6.39 -13.02 -19.31
C GLU A 38 6.90 -11.64 -19.71
N GLY A 39 6.03 -10.64 -19.64
CA GLY A 39 6.37 -9.25 -19.94
C GLY A 39 7.45 -8.72 -18.99
N ILE A 40 7.28 -8.97 -17.69
CA ILE A 40 8.27 -8.61 -16.67
C ILE A 40 9.61 -9.31 -16.92
N ALA A 41 9.61 -10.61 -17.24
CA ALA A 41 10.83 -11.35 -17.53
C ALA A 41 11.58 -10.79 -18.75
N ALA A 42 10.84 -10.45 -19.80
CA ALA A 42 11.39 -9.86 -21.01
C ALA A 42 12.03 -8.49 -20.74
N GLU A 43 11.35 -7.61 -20.00
CA GLU A 43 11.85 -6.28 -19.67
C GLU A 43 13.05 -6.34 -18.73
N ALA A 44 12.99 -7.18 -17.68
CA ALA A 44 14.09 -7.39 -16.75
C ALA A 44 15.27 -8.17 -17.35
N LYS A 45 15.13 -8.68 -18.58
CA LYS A 45 16.13 -9.51 -19.29
C LYS A 45 16.56 -10.74 -18.48
N VAL A 46 15.59 -11.41 -17.87
CA VAL A 46 15.79 -12.64 -17.09
C VAL A 46 14.93 -13.78 -17.62
N GLY A 47 15.31 -15.01 -17.30
CA GLY A 47 14.45 -16.16 -17.58
C GLY A 47 13.23 -16.18 -16.65
N LYS A 48 12.06 -16.55 -17.17
CA LYS A 48 10.80 -16.68 -16.40
C LYS A 48 10.97 -17.55 -15.15
N GLN A 49 11.75 -18.64 -15.23
CA GLN A 49 12.06 -19.49 -14.06
C GLN A 49 12.81 -18.75 -12.95
N THR A 50 13.57 -17.70 -13.29
CA THR A 50 14.25 -16.87 -12.30
C THR A 50 13.25 -16.09 -11.46
N ILE A 51 12.17 -15.60 -12.08
CA ILE A 51 11.11 -14.89 -11.36
C ILE A 51 10.35 -15.87 -10.47
N TYR A 52 9.85 -16.98 -11.02
CA TYR A 52 9.07 -17.96 -10.26
C TYR A 52 9.80 -18.59 -9.07
N ARG A 53 11.14 -18.60 -9.09
CA ARG A 53 11.93 -19.07 -7.96
C ARG A 53 11.80 -18.16 -6.72
N TRP A 54 11.56 -16.85 -6.92
CA TRP A 54 11.44 -15.87 -5.84
C TRP A 54 10.00 -15.49 -5.56
N TRP A 55 9.21 -15.42 -6.61
CA TRP A 55 7.80 -15.03 -6.52
C TRP A 55 6.94 -16.07 -7.25
N PRO A 56 6.27 -16.95 -6.51
CA PRO A 56 5.43 -17.98 -7.12
C PRO A 56 4.21 -17.40 -7.83
N THR A 57 3.78 -16.20 -7.44
CA THR A 57 2.62 -15.53 -8.02
C THR A 57 2.93 -14.08 -8.44
N ARG A 58 2.13 -13.55 -9.36
CA ARG A 58 2.16 -12.14 -9.75
C ARG A 58 1.91 -11.23 -8.54
N THR A 59 0.96 -11.60 -7.69
CA THR A 59 0.63 -10.85 -6.48
C THR A 59 1.80 -10.75 -5.52
N ALA A 60 2.52 -11.85 -5.27
CA ALA A 60 3.71 -11.83 -4.42
C ALA A 60 4.81 -10.92 -4.99
N LEU A 61 4.98 -10.89 -6.31
CA LEU A 61 5.93 -10.00 -6.97
C LEU A 61 5.54 -8.53 -6.83
N VAL A 62 4.26 -8.21 -7.03
CA VAL A 62 3.76 -6.83 -6.87
C VAL A 62 3.82 -6.42 -5.40
N ALA A 63 3.51 -7.31 -4.46
CA ALA A 63 3.63 -7.05 -3.03
C ALA A 63 5.08 -6.68 -2.64
N ASP A 64 6.08 -7.40 -3.18
CA ASP A 64 7.48 -7.05 -2.95
C ASP A 64 7.87 -5.72 -3.60
N ALA A 65 7.34 -5.38 -4.78
CA ALA A 65 7.59 -4.10 -5.44
C ALA A 65 6.96 -2.93 -4.66
N LEU A 66 5.76 -3.12 -4.11
CA LEU A 66 5.15 -2.19 -3.15
C LEU A 66 6.01 -2.06 -1.89
N ALA A 67 6.45 -3.17 -1.33
CA ALA A 67 7.27 -3.21 -0.14
C ALA A 67 8.64 -2.52 -0.31
N GLU A 68 9.20 -2.51 -1.52
CA GLU A 68 10.42 -1.75 -1.84
C GLU A 68 10.16 -0.27 -2.16
N GLY A 69 8.90 0.19 -2.05
CA GLY A 69 8.52 1.56 -2.36
C GLY A 69 8.54 1.93 -3.85
N LEU A 70 8.67 0.94 -4.75
CA LEU A 70 8.80 1.18 -6.18
C LEU A 70 7.46 1.49 -6.87
N ILE A 71 6.35 1.14 -6.23
CA ILE A 71 4.98 1.36 -6.72
C ILE A 71 4.25 2.42 -5.89
N MET A 72 4.78 2.77 -4.69
CA MET A 72 4.12 3.71 -3.79
C MET A 72 4.30 5.15 -4.24
N PRO A 73 3.20 5.90 -4.36
CA PRO A 73 3.26 7.33 -4.60
C PRO A 73 3.72 8.11 -3.35
N ASP A 74 4.34 9.27 -3.53
CA ASP A 74 4.82 10.13 -2.45
C ASP A 74 3.71 10.56 -1.46
N TRP A 75 2.45 10.69 -1.94
CA TRP A 75 1.28 11.04 -1.12
C TRP A 75 0.86 9.95 -0.13
N PHE A 76 1.45 8.78 -0.18
CA PHE A 76 1.14 7.71 0.77
C PHE A 76 1.56 8.05 2.21
N VAL A 77 2.53 8.93 2.35
CA VAL A 77 2.87 9.52 3.65
C VAL A 77 1.84 10.61 3.98
N PRO A 78 1.09 10.52 5.10
CA PRO A 78 0.15 11.57 5.47
C PRO A 78 0.85 12.91 5.67
N ALA A 79 0.24 13.99 5.20
CA ALA A 79 0.73 15.34 5.47
C ALA A 79 0.68 15.66 6.98
N ASP A 80 1.44 16.65 7.40
CA ASP A 80 1.42 17.20 8.75
C ASP A 80 1.33 18.73 8.67
N SER A 81 0.14 19.20 8.29
CA SER A 81 -0.16 20.64 8.11
C SER A 81 -0.51 21.33 9.42
N GLY A 82 -0.71 20.57 10.52
CA GLY A 82 -1.28 21.05 11.76
C GLY A 82 -2.80 20.88 11.84
N ASP A 83 -3.49 20.56 10.74
CA ASP A 83 -4.92 20.21 10.72
C ASP A 83 -5.07 18.70 10.43
N LEU A 84 -5.16 17.90 11.49
CA LEU A 84 -5.32 16.44 11.39
C LEU A 84 -6.48 16.04 10.49
N ARG A 85 -7.61 16.76 10.58
CA ARG A 85 -8.81 16.43 9.81
C ARG A 85 -8.60 16.66 8.32
N ALA A 86 -8.00 17.78 7.96
CA ALA A 86 -7.66 18.09 6.57
C ALA A 86 -6.64 17.07 6.01
N ASP A 87 -5.59 16.77 6.77
CA ASP A 87 -4.56 15.80 6.38
C ASP A 87 -5.13 14.40 6.14
N LEU A 88 -5.96 13.89 7.06
CA LEU A 88 -6.59 12.58 6.91
C LEU A 88 -7.61 12.56 5.76
N LEU A 89 -8.35 13.66 5.56
CA LEU A 89 -9.31 13.76 4.47
C LEU A 89 -8.60 13.70 3.11
N GLU A 90 -7.51 14.43 2.95
CA GLU A 90 -6.69 14.42 1.74
C GLU A 90 -6.08 13.04 1.53
N TRP A 91 -5.49 12.45 2.58
CA TRP A 91 -4.89 11.12 2.50
C TRP A 91 -5.92 10.04 2.08
N VAL A 92 -7.10 10.01 2.69
CA VAL A 92 -8.16 9.05 2.32
C VAL A 92 -8.64 9.28 0.88
N ARG A 93 -8.75 10.53 0.42
CA ARG A 93 -9.09 10.85 -0.97
C ARG A 93 -8.06 10.27 -1.93
N ASN A 94 -6.78 10.48 -1.67
CA ASN A 94 -5.70 9.94 -2.49
C ASN A 94 -5.72 8.40 -2.53
N VAL A 95 -5.98 7.74 -1.40
CA VAL A 95 -6.17 6.28 -1.35
C VAL A 95 -7.39 5.84 -2.18
N VAL A 96 -8.51 6.55 -2.06
CA VAL A 96 -9.73 6.26 -2.84
C VAL A 96 -9.48 6.41 -4.33
N ASP A 97 -8.84 7.50 -4.73
CA ASP A 97 -8.53 7.77 -6.14
C ASP A 97 -7.57 6.72 -6.68
N PHE A 98 -6.55 6.34 -5.92
CA PHE A 98 -5.67 5.23 -6.27
C PHE A 98 -6.43 3.91 -6.48
N ILE A 99 -7.34 3.55 -5.57
CA ILE A 99 -8.11 2.29 -5.67
C ILE A 99 -9.08 2.31 -6.86
N ARG A 100 -9.56 3.49 -7.28
CA ARG A 100 -10.45 3.65 -8.43
C ARG A 100 -9.78 3.46 -9.78
N GLU A 101 -8.46 3.53 -9.84
CA GLU A 101 -7.74 3.23 -11.07
C GLU A 101 -7.98 1.77 -11.50
N PRO A 102 -8.08 1.50 -12.81
CA PRO A 102 -8.33 0.15 -13.31
C PRO A 102 -7.37 -0.90 -12.73
N GLY A 103 -7.90 -1.95 -12.15
CA GLY A 103 -7.16 -3.08 -11.60
C GLY A 103 -6.57 -2.86 -10.20
N HIS A 104 -6.58 -1.65 -9.64
CA HIS A 104 -6.02 -1.41 -8.30
C HIS A 104 -6.89 -1.96 -7.18
N ASP A 105 -8.20 -2.00 -7.37
CA ASP A 105 -9.12 -2.65 -6.44
C ASP A 105 -8.92 -4.19 -6.43
N ASP A 106 -8.65 -4.80 -7.59
CA ASP A 106 -8.27 -6.22 -7.68
C ASP A 106 -6.91 -6.48 -7.05
N LEU A 107 -5.95 -5.56 -7.19
CA LEU A 107 -4.67 -5.64 -6.49
C LEU A 107 -4.88 -5.66 -4.97
N LEU A 108 -5.64 -4.71 -4.41
CA LEU A 108 -5.88 -4.66 -2.97
C LEU A 108 -6.54 -5.95 -2.47
N ARG A 109 -7.56 -6.47 -3.17
CA ARG A 109 -8.18 -7.75 -2.83
C ARG A 109 -7.18 -8.90 -2.85
N SER A 110 -6.34 -8.95 -3.86
CA SER A 110 -5.32 -9.99 -4.01
C SER A 110 -4.25 -9.91 -2.91
N LEU A 111 -3.85 -8.71 -2.51
CA LEU A 111 -2.90 -8.51 -1.40
C LEU A 111 -3.48 -8.98 -0.07
N VAL A 112 -4.76 -8.69 0.20
CA VAL A 112 -5.43 -9.14 1.42
C VAL A 112 -5.52 -10.67 1.46
N VAL A 113 -5.87 -11.31 0.35
CA VAL A 113 -5.91 -12.78 0.26
C VAL A 113 -4.51 -13.37 0.47
N ALA A 114 -3.49 -12.82 -0.20
CA ALA A 114 -2.13 -13.31 -0.06
C ALA A 114 -1.60 -13.18 1.39
N ALA A 115 -1.92 -12.07 2.06
CA ALA A 115 -1.57 -11.86 3.47
C ALA A 115 -2.31 -12.82 4.41
N ALA A 116 -3.55 -13.20 4.08
CA ALA A 116 -4.32 -14.16 4.86
C ALA A 116 -3.81 -15.61 4.69
N GLU A 117 -3.21 -15.93 3.54
CA GLU A 117 -2.71 -17.27 3.21
C GLU A 117 -1.24 -17.48 3.62
N ASP A 118 -0.44 -16.42 3.71
CA ASP A 118 1.01 -16.48 3.96
C ASP A 118 1.44 -15.40 4.96
N GLU A 119 1.80 -15.84 6.17
CA GLU A 119 2.27 -14.99 7.25
C GLU A 119 3.50 -14.15 6.84
N ALA A 120 4.41 -14.70 6.03
CA ALA A 120 5.59 -13.97 5.57
C ALA A 120 5.20 -12.83 4.61
N VAL A 121 4.13 -12.97 3.83
CA VAL A 121 3.56 -11.88 3.03
C VAL A 121 2.93 -10.83 3.93
N ALA A 122 2.14 -11.25 4.93
CA ALA A 122 1.52 -10.32 5.88
C ALA A 122 2.55 -9.48 6.64
N LEU A 123 3.60 -10.12 7.16
CA LEU A 123 4.68 -9.44 7.86
C LEU A 123 5.41 -8.43 6.94
N ARG A 124 5.78 -8.83 5.72
CA ARG A 124 6.44 -7.92 4.77
C ARG A 124 5.57 -6.72 4.42
N LEU A 125 4.28 -6.92 4.16
CA LEU A 125 3.36 -5.81 3.88
C LEU A 125 3.26 -4.86 5.08
N ASN A 126 3.15 -5.39 6.29
CA ASN A 126 3.07 -4.58 7.50
C ASN A 126 4.37 -3.79 7.76
N GLU A 127 5.52 -4.47 7.72
CA GLU A 127 6.82 -3.86 8.02
C GLU A 127 7.25 -2.82 6.99
N ARG A 128 6.95 -3.05 5.71
CA ARG A 128 7.52 -2.25 4.62
C ARG A 128 6.58 -1.19 4.06
N LEU A 129 5.27 -1.43 4.06
CA LEU A 129 4.33 -0.36 3.72
C LEU A 129 4.32 0.72 4.81
N GLY A 130 4.54 0.34 6.07
CA GLY A 130 4.63 1.26 7.19
C GLY A 130 3.39 2.15 7.39
N VAL A 131 2.30 1.92 6.64
CA VAL A 131 1.13 2.81 6.65
C VAL A 131 0.48 2.90 8.03
N LEU A 132 0.42 1.79 8.76
CA LEU A 132 -0.06 1.77 10.14
C LEU A 132 0.80 2.66 11.03
N GLN A 133 2.12 2.55 10.89
CA GLN A 133 3.07 3.35 11.66
C GLN A 133 2.97 4.84 11.28
N LEU A 134 3.01 5.17 9.99
CA LEU A 134 2.97 6.57 9.51
C LEU A 134 1.69 7.30 9.95
N LEU A 135 0.54 6.64 9.82
CA LEU A 135 -0.74 7.17 10.29
C LEU A 135 -0.77 7.27 11.81
N GLY A 136 -0.28 6.24 12.53
CA GLY A 136 -0.18 6.23 13.98
C GLY A 136 0.67 7.38 14.50
N GLU A 137 1.84 7.61 13.93
CA GLU A 137 2.72 8.73 14.28
C GLU A 137 2.06 10.09 14.02
N ARG A 138 1.33 10.24 12.89
CA ARG A 138 0.59 11.47 12.60
C ARG A 138 -0.54 11.70 13.62
N MET A 139 -1.29 10.67 13.97
CA MET A 139 -2.37 10.75 14.96
C MET A 139 -1.81 10.97 16.38
N GLN A 140 -0.70 10.33 16.74
CA GLN A 140 -0.07 10.54 18.04
C GLN A 140 0.39 11.99 18.21
N ARG A 141 0.98 12.60 17.18
CA ARG A 141 1.32 14.03 17.24
C ARG A 141 0.11 14.92 17.50
N ALA A 142 -1.06 14.58 16.95
CA ALA A 142 -2.29 15.32 17.25
C ALA A 142 -2.79 15.09 18.67
N VAL A 143 -2.60 13.89 19.23
CA VAL A 143 -2.87 13.64 20.67
C VAL A 143 -1.95 14.48 21.56
N ASP A 144 -0.66 14.50 21.24
CA ASP A 144 0.35 15.25 22.00
C ASP A 144 0.10 16.78 21.94
N ALA A 145 -0.45 17.25 20.81
CA ALA A 145 -0.88 18.64 20.64
C ALA A 145 -2.22 18.98 21.32
N GLY A 146 -2.97 17.96 21.76
CA GLY A 146 -4.31 18.14 22.35
C GLY A 146 -5.45 18.28 21.33
N ASP A 147 -5.16 18.04 20.04
CA ASP A 147 -6.15 18.14 18.95
C ASP A 147 -6.96 16.85 18.78
N LEU A 148 -6.45 15.73 19.31
CA LEU A 148 -7.12 14.43 19.28
C LEU A 148 -7.20 13.84 20.70
N HIS A 149 -8.40 13.38 21.09
CA HIS A 149 -8.65 12.81 22.42
C HIS A 149 -9.01 11.32 22.39
N ILE A 150 -8.71 10.65 21.29
CA ILE A 150 -8.98 9.22 21.09
C ILE A 150 -7.69 8.43 21.32
N GLN A 151 -7.76 7.41 22.18
CA GLN A 151 -6.68 6.46 22.42
C GLN A 151 -7.25 5.06 22.68
N PRO A 152 -6.54 3.98 22.26
CA PRO A 152 -5.28 4.01 21.55
C PRO A 152 -5.44 4.48 20.08
N VAL A 153 -4.43 5.16 19.54
CA VAL A 153 -4.45 5.66 18.15
C VAL A 153 -4.41 4.53 17.14
N GLU A 154 -3.87 3.39 17.52
CA GLU A 154 -3.82 2.17 16.71
C GLU A 154 -5.21 1.72 16.27
N ASP A 155 -6.18 1.69 17.18
CA ASP A 155 -7.56 1.31 16.89
C ASP A 155 -8.20 2.27 15.86
N LEU A 156 -7.85 3.55 15.93
CA LEU A 156 -8.36 4.55 15.00
C LEU A 156 -7.76 4.37 13.60
N VAL A 157 -6.46 4.06 13.52
CA VAL A 157 -5.78 3.74 12.26
C VAL A 157 -6.37 2.48 11.63
N GLU A 158 -6.56 1.43 12.44
CA GLU A 158 -7.17 0.18 11.97
C GLU A 158 -8.60 0.38 11.48
N ALA A 159 -9.40 1.20 12.17
CA ALA A 159 -10.76 1.53 11.74
C ALA A 159 -10.76 2.30 10.40
N LEU A 160 -9.83 3.23 10.22
CA LEU A 160 -9.69 4.01 8.98
C LEU A 160 -9.32 3.11 7.80
N LEU A 161 -8.30 2.28 7.95
CA LEU A 161 -7.86 1.36 6.90
C LEU A 161 -8.87 0.24 6.67
N GLY A 162 -9.42 -0.31 7.74
CA GLY A 162 -10.43 -1.37 7.71
C GLY A 162 -11.68 -0.96 6.92
N ALA A 163 -12.14 0.29 7.04
CA ALA A 163 -13.28 0.78 6.27
C ALA A 163 -13.02 0.75 4.76
N VAL A 164 -11.83 1.14 4.31
CA VAL A 164 -11.43 1.09 2.91
C VAL A 164 -11.34 -0.37 2.42
N VAL A 165 -10.60 -1.20 3.17
CA VAL A 165 -10.41 -2.62 2.83
C VAL A 165 -11.75 -3.35 2.75
N VAL A 166 -12.60 -3.22 3.76
CA VAL A 166 -13.91 -3.91 3.81
C VAL A 166 -14.80 -3.48 2.64
N ARG A 167 -14.85 -2.19 2.30
CA ARG A 167 -15.61 -1.74 1.13
C ARG A 167 -15.09 -2.34 -0.17
N THR A 168 -13.78 -2.35 -0.36
CA THR A 168 -13.14 -2.92 -1.55
C THR A 168 -13.40 -4.43 -1.65
N LEU A 169 -13.27 -5.17 -0.54
CA LEU A 169 -13.59 -6.60 -0.49
C LEU A 169 -15.05 -6.89 -0.83
N ARG A 170 -15.98 -6.04 -0.36
CA ARG A 170 -17.41 -6.16 -0.65
C ARG A 170 -17.81 -5.61 -2.00
N ARG A 171 -16.88 -5.14 -2.83
CA ARG A 171 -17.13 -4.49 -4.13
C ARG A 171 -18.13 -3.32 -4.03
N GLN A 172 -18.12 -2.61 -2.90
CA GLN A 172 -18.93 -1.43 -2.69
C GLN A 172 -18.21 -0.20 -3.23
N PRO A 173 -18.92 0.74 -3.90
CA PRO A 173 -18.28 1.92 -4.46
C PRO A 173 -17.67 2.80 -3.38
N LEU A 174 -16.45 3.26 -3.63
CA LEU A 174 -15.79 4.33 -2.90
C LEU A 174 -16.20 5.65 -3.59
N ASP A 175 -17.40 6.17 -3.28
CA ASP A 175 -17.93 7.41 -3.89
C ASP A 175 -17.19 8.66 -3.41
N ASP A 176 -17.44 9.81 -4.06
CA ASP A 176 -16.74 11.07 -3.79
C ASP A 176 -16.94 11.60 -2.35
N GLY A 177 -18.02 11.20 -1.70
CA GLY A 177 -18.31 11.55 -0.30
C GLY A 177 -17.71 10.58 0.73
N PHE A 178 -17.16 9.44 0.30
CA PHE A 178 -16.73 8.39 1.22
C PHE A 178 -15.66 8.90 2.21
N ALA A 179 -14.62 9.57 1.70
CA ALA A 179 -13.54 10.09 2.53
C ALA A 179 -14.05 11.04 3.61
N ALA A 180 -14.93 11.98 3.24
CA ALA A 180 -15.49 12.96 4.17
C ALA A 180 -16.35 12.28 5.24
N ARG A 181 -17.17 11.31 4.86
CA ARG A 181 -18.00 10.56 5.82
C ARG A 181 -17.14 9.73 6.76
N LEU A 182 -16.12 9.06 6.26
CA LEU A 182 -15.22 8.24 7.09
C LEU A 182 -14.49 9.08 8.12
N VAL A 183 -13.86 10.17 7.71
CA VAL A 183 -13.14 11.08 8.61
C VAL A 183 -14.08 11.71 9.62
N ALA A 184 -15.30 12.13 9.21
CA ALA A 184 -16.29 12.65 10.13
C ALA A 184 -16.79 11.61 11.14
N THR A 185 -16.90 10.35 10.74
CA THR A 185 -17.27 9.24 11.62
C THR A 185 -16.19 8.97 12.67
N LEU A 186 -14.93 9.01 12.28
CA LEU A 186 -13.80 8.69 13.16
C LEU A 186 -13.46 9.84 14.12
N LEU A 187 -13.44 11.07 13.61
CA LEU A 187 -13.03 12.26 14.40
C LEU A 187 -14.21 13.04 15.00
N GLY A 188 -15.43 12.56 14.77
CA GLY A 188 -16.64 13.30 15.18
C GLY A 188 -16.95 14.50 14.26
N PRO A 189 -18.03 15.22 14.53
CA PRO A 189 -18.40 16.41 13.78
C PRO A 189 -17.38 17.54 13.96
N VAL A 190 -17.26 18.39 12.94
CA VAL A 190 -16.45 19.62 13.08
C VAL A 190 -17.00 20.45 14.24
N PRO A 191 -16.17 20.83 15.22
CA PRO A 191 -16.62 21.75 16.26
C PRO A 191 -17.20 23.01 15.61
N ARG A 192 -18.45 23.37 15.95
CA ARG A 192 -18.97 24.65 15.51
C ARG A 192 -18.14 25.72 16.18
N ALA A 193 -17.62 26.66 15.40
CA ALA A 193 -17.04 27.88 15.98
C ALA A 193 -18.08 28.47 16.94
N VAL A 194 -17.71 28.60 18.22
CA VAL A 194 -18.53 29.32 19.17
C VAL A 194 -18.46 30.76 18.72
N GLU A 195 -19.55 31.25 18.13
CA GLU A 195 -19.70 32.68 17.85
C GLU A 195 -19.59 33.39 19.20
N ALA A 196 -18.53 34.18 19.35
CA ALA A 196 -18.26 35.00 20.51
C ALA A 196 -19.00 36.34 20.41
#